data_9778d2776f6a1a62b1d0b0259008cb9a
#
_entry.id   9778d2776f6a1a62b1d0b0259008cb9a
#
_cell.length_a   1.000
_cell.length_b   1.000
_cell.length_c   1.000
_cell.angle_alpha   90.00
_cell.angle_beta   90.00
_cell.angle_gamma   90.00
#
_symmetry.space_group_name_H-M   'P 1'
#
loop_
_entity.id
_entity.type
_entity.pdbx_description
1 polymer ?
#
loop_
_entity_poly.entity_id
_entity_poly.type
_entity_poly.pdbx_seq_one_letter_code
_entity_poly.pdbx_strand_id
1 'polypeptide(L)'
;MGRSMAVLRAVIEEYVGTCAPVGSRTILENHPLGVSPATVRGDLSRLEGSGHLMQPHVSAGRVPTDLGYRAVVDDDLAHGRPMARLTSHVRSSSVAEAMRDLACTLADMTRCLAIVSSPVSQSAAIARIGLVRCAGDSAVLVVVLDDGRVDSRVVGCLGLTDRELMDVESALSDLFVGHDLESVSLAGVRLGGVADDLLALLSSHVRSLVMRSGEGRRESAGVSLLLAQPEFHDAECVRVVVGALEDDDVDFDSILSSDDGGLVVRIGRENPDDRLSSVSVVAK
;
A
#
# COMPACT_ATOMS: atom_id res chain seq x y z
N MET A 1 -20.69 -1.15 -27.78
CA MET A 1 -19.30 -0.67 -27.78
C MET A 1 -19.00 0.08 -29.07
N GLY A 2 -18.60 1.33 -29.03
CA GLY A 2 -18.28 2.09 -30.25
C GLY A 2 -16.97 1.59 -30.89
N ARG A 3 -16.89 1.61 -32.23
CA ARG A 3 -15.69 1.15 -32.97
C ARG A 3 -14.41 1.83 -32.50
N SER A 4 -14.43 3.14 -32.25
CA SER A 4 -13.26 3.88 -31.75
C SER A 4 -12.78 3.37 -30.40
N MET A 5 -13.68 2.93 -29.50
CA MET A 5 -13.31 2.30 -28.23
C MET A 5 -12.62 0.94 -28.44
N ALA A 6 -13.09 0.13 -29.42
CA ALA A 6 -12.42 -1.13 -29.75
C ALA A 6 -11.01 -0.89 -30.30
N VAL A 7 -10.80 0.15 -31.13
CA VAL A 7 -9.47 0.54 -31.61
C VAL A 7 -8.60 1.05 -30.47
N LEU A 8 -9.14 1.84 -29.55
CA LEU A 8 -8.39 2.33 -28.38
C LEU A 8 -7.93 1.18 -27.48
N ARG A 9 -8.83 0.20 -27.22
CA ARG A 9 -8.45 -1.02 -26.47
C ARG A 9 -7.31 -1.79 -27.14
N ALA A 10 -7.41 -2.01 -28.45
CA ALA A 10 -6.39 -2.71 -29.20
C ALA A 10 -5.02 -1.99 -29.11
N VAL A 11 -5.01 -0.65 -29.16
CA VAL A 11 -3.77 0.12 -28.95
C VAL A 11 -3.22 -0.07 -27.55
N ILE A 12 -4.08 -0.01 -26.52
CA ILE A 12 -3.65 -0.17 -25.12
C ILE A 12 -3.11 -1.58 -24.88
N GLU A 13 -3.80 -2.63 -25.36
CA GLU A 13 -3.37 -4.03 -25.19
C GLU A 13 -2.00 -4.29 -25.84
N GLU A 14 -1.77 -3.77 -27.05
CA GLU A 14 -0.47 -3.88 -27.73
C GLU A 14 0.62 -3.07 -27.02
N TYR A 15 0.29 -1.86 -26.57
CA TYR A 15 1.25 -0.99 -25.90
C TYR A 15 1.68 -1.56 -24.54
N VAL A 16 0.75 -2.06 -23.75
CA VAL A 16 1.05 -2.68 -22.45
C VAL A 16 1.95 -3.90 -22.61
N GLY A 17 1.78 -4.68 -23.67
CA GLY A 17 2.63 -5.84 -23.94
C GLY A 17 4.03 -5.53 -24.45
N THR A 18 4.23 -4.35 -25.08
CA THR A 18 5.47 -4.05 -25.85
C THR A 18 6.18 -2.78 -25.43
N CYS A 19 5.51 -1.86 -24.74
CA CYS A 19 5.95 -0.48 -24.46
C CYS A 19 6.42 0.28 -25.71
N ALA A 20 5.97 -0.15 -26.89
CA ALA A 20 6.35 0.44 -28.17
C ALA A 20 5.16 1.12 -28.84
N PRO A 21 5.37 2.24 -29.58
CA PRO A 21 4.31 2.91 -30.30
C PRO A 21 3.60 1.99 -31.30
N VAL A 22 2.27 1.93 -31.25
CA VAL A 22 1.43 0.97 -31.96
C VAL A 22 0.99 1.53 -33.33
N GLY A 23 1.27 0.77 -34.38
CA GLY A 23 0.86 1.11 -35.76
C GLY A 23 -0.48 0.50 -36.14
N SER A 24 -1.16 1.09 -37.13
CA SER A 24 -2.43 0.56 -37.68
C SER A 24 -2.30 -0.87 -38.23
N ARG A 25 -1.09 -1.26 -38.69
CA ARG A 25 -0.82 -2.59 -39.20
C ARG A 25 -0.83 -3.63 -38.08
N THR A 26 -0.14 -3.35 -36.98
CA THR A 26 -0.08 -4.21 -35.79
C THR A 26 -1.47 -4.49 -35.24
N ILE A 27 -2.31 -3.43 -35.17
CA ILE A 27 -3.70 -3.56 -34.70
C ILE A 27 -4.49 -4.53 -35.59
N LEU A 28 -4.35 -4.43 -36.92
CA LEU A 28 -5.09 -5.29 -37.83
C LEU A 28 -4.59 -6.74 -37.86
N GLU A 29 -3.31 -6.95 -37.63
CA GLU A 29 -2.70 -8.29 -37.59
C GLU A 29 -3.11 -9.04 -36.32
N ASN A 30 -3.22 -8.34 -35.18
CA ASN A 30 -3.43 -8.98 -33.88
C ASN A 30 -4.87 -8.90 -33.36
N HIS A 31 -5.68 -7.95 -33.90
CA HIS A 31 -7.06 -7.75 -33.44
C HIS A 31 -8.07 -7.84 -34.59
N PRO A 32 -9.04 -8.80 -34.52
CA PRO A 32 -10.01 -9.01 -35.58
C PRO A 32 -11.12 -7.94 -35.56
N LEU A 33 -10.79 -6.69 -35.88
CA LEU A 33 -11.76 -5.59 -35.86
C LEU A 33 -12.73 -5.56 -37.04
N GLY A 34 -12.50 -6.34 -38.09
CA GLY A 34 -13.37 -6.45 -39.27
C GLY A 34 -13.45 -5.17 -40.11
N VAL A 35 -12.44 -4.29 -40.05
CA VAL A 35 -12.42 -2.99 -40.74
C VAL A 35 -11.19 -2.81 -41.60
N SER A 36 -11.25 -1.87 -42.56
CA SER A 36 -10.12 -1.59 -43.45
C SER A 36 -8.97 -0.84 -42.75
N PRO A 37 -7.74 -0.95 -43.27
CA PRO A 37 -6.61 -0.18 -42.77
C PRO A 37 -6.83 1.34 -42.80
N ALA A 38 -7.56 1.84 -43.80
CA ALA A 38 -7.91 3.25 -43.90
C ALA A 38 -8.84 3.67 -42.75
N THR A 39 -9.79 2.80 -42.39
CA THR A 39 -10.72 3.03 -41.27
C THR A 39 -9.97 3.09 -39.93
N VAL A 40 -9.08 2.13 -39.68
CA VAL A 40 -8.26 2.15 -38.44
C VAL A 40 -7.42 3.41 -38.34
N ARG A 41 -6.76 3.85 -39.44
CA ARG A 41 -6.00 5.10 -39.46
C ARG A 41 -6.89 6.33 -39.16
N GLY A 42 -8.12 6.36 -39.70
CA GLY A 42 -9.08 7.42 -39.40
C GLY A 42 -9.50 7.44 -37.92
N ASP A 43 -9.72 6.26 -37.32
CA ASP A 43 -10.02 6.16 -35.89
C ASP A 43 -8.82 6.54 -35.02
N LEU A 44 -7.60 6.15 -35.37
CA LEU A 44 -6.38 6.57 -34.66
C LEU A 44 -6.20 8.10 -34.70
N SER A 45 -6.39 8.74 -35.88
CA SER A 45 -6.30 10.20 -35.99
C SER A 45 -7.39 10.92 -35.18
N ARG A 46 -8.59 10.34 -35.08
CA ARG A 46 -9.66 10.90 -34.27
C ARG A 46 -9.35 10.79 -32.77
N LEU A 47 -8.85 9.63 -32.32
CA LEU A 47 -8.45 9.40 -30.94
C LEU A 47 -7.28 10.29 -30.54
N GLU A 48 -6.35 10.55 -31.46
CA GLU A 48 -5.27 11.52 -31.27
C GLU A 48 -5.81 12.95 -31.18
N GLY A 49 -6.68 13.36 -32.08
CA GLY A 49 -7.30 14.68 -32.05
C GLY A 49 -8.16 14.94 -30.82
N SER A 50 -8.69 13.89 -30.16
CA SER A 50 -9.41 13.96 -28.89
C SER A 50 -8.53 13.75 -27.66
N GLY A 51 -7.20 13.60 -27.83
CA GLY A 51 -6.24 13.48 -26.73
C GLY A 51 -6.14 12.11 -26.06
N HIS A 52 -6.86 11.08 -26.53
CA HIS A 52 -6.78 9.73 -25.99
C HIS A 52 -5.51 8.99 -26.40
N LEU A 53 -4.94 9.35 -27.55
CA LEU A 53 -3.67 8.86 -28.06
C LEU A 53 -2.76 10.04 -28.36
N MET A 54 -1.46 9.77 -28.34
CA MET A 54 -0.45 10.72 -28.82
C MET A 54 0.50 10.04 -29.79
N GLN A 55 1.10 10.83 -30.68
CA GLN A 55 2.16 10.39 -31.58
C GLN A 55 3.50 10.94 -31.09
N PRO A 56 4.44 10.11 -30.57
CA PRO A 56 5.72 10.60 -30.07
C PRO A 56 6.58 11.29 -31.16
N HIS A 57 6.51 10.78 -32.39
CA HIS A 57 7.25 11.32 -33.54
C HIS A 57 6.44 11.13 -34.82
N VAL A 58 6.63 11.96 -35.83
CA VAL A 58 5.86 11.98 -37.08
C VAL A 58 5.77 10.62 -37.81
N SER A 59 6.79 9.77 -37.67
CA SER A 59 6.82 8.41 -38.26
C SER A 59 6.50 7.29 -37.25
N ALA A 60 6.27 7.62 -35.98
CA ALA A 60 5.94 6.64 -34.96
C ALA A 60 4.48 6.19 -35.03
N GLY A 61 4.18 5.05 -34.41
CA GLY A 61 2.81 4.65 -34.10
C GLY A 61 2.16 5.60 -33.08
N ARG A 62 1.12 5.12 -32.42
CA ARG A 62 0.43 5.86 -31.35
C ARG A 62 0.69 5.22 -30.01
N VAL A 63 0.77 6.07 -28.97
CA VAL A 63 0.85 5.63 -27.58
C VAL A 63 -0.37 6.14 -26.81
N PRO A 64 -0.90 5.37 -25.85
CA PRO A 64 -2.00 5.82 -25.01
C PRO A 64 -1.58 6.99 -24.12
N THR A 65 -2.52 7.87 -23.83
CA THR A 65 -2.41 8.90 -22.79
C THR A 65 -3.16 8.48 -21.53
N ASP A 66 -2.99 9.19 -20.42
CA ASP A 66 -3.78 8.97 -19.21
C ASP A 66 -5.29 9.03 -19.51
N LEU A 67 -5.70 9.97 -20.39
CA LEU A 67 -7.09 10.09 -20.84
C LEU A 67 -7.55 8.86 -21.65
N GLY A 68 -6.66 8.26 -22.43
CA GLY A 68 -6.94 7.02 -23.16
C GLY A 68 -7.18 5.84 -22.23
N TYR A 69 -6.31 5.67 -21.24
CA TYR A 69 -6.47 4.65 -20.20
C TYR A 69 -7.77 4.88 -19.40
N ARG A 70 -8.03 6.12 -18.99
CA ARG A 70 -9.25 6.47 -18.25
C ARG A 70 -10.51 6.11 -19.01
N ALA A 71 -10.58 6.42 -20.29
CA ALA A 71 -11.75 6.10 -21.11
C ALA A 71 -12.05 4.60 -21.17
N VAL A 72 -11.01 3.75 -21.23
CA VAL A 72 -11.17 2.28 -21.23
C VAL A 72 -11.58 1.76 -19.85
N VAL A 73 -10.98 2.28 -18.79
CA VAL A 73 -11.32 1.89 -17.41
C VAL A 73 -12.78 2.27 -17.10
N ASP A 74 -13.21 3.46 -17.45
CA ASP A 74 -14.59 3.91 -17.23
C ASP A 74 -15.60 3.07 -18.00
N ASP A 75 -15.27 2.66 -19.25
CA ASP A 75 -16.10 1.75 -20.04
C ASP A 75 -16.18 0.36 -19.38
N ASP A 76 -15.07 -0.17 -18.81
CA ASP A 76 -15.05 -1.44 -18.11
C ASP A 76 -15.83 -1.41 -16.79
N LEU A 77 -15.68 -0.34 -16.01
CA LEU A 77 -16.45 -0.14 -14.79
C LEU A 77 -17.95 -0.03 -15.06
N ALA A 78 -18.35 0.72 -16.11
CA ALA A 78 -19.74 0.90 -16.48
C ALA A 78 -20.41 -0.39 -16.97
N HIS A 79 -19.65 -1.29 -17.62
CA HIS A 79 -20.18 -2.55 -18.16
C HIS A 79 -20.03 -3.74 -17.24
N GLY A 80 -19.49 -3.56 -16.02
CA GLY A 80 -19.44 -4.56 -14.97
C GLY A 80 -18.80 -5.87 -15.42
N ARG A 81 -17.55 -5.84 -15.91
CA ARG A 81 -16.84 -7.10 -16.19
C ARG A 81 -16.75 -7.91 -14.89
N PRO A 82 -17.09 -9.21 -14.90
CA PRO A 82 -17.07 -10.00 -13.69
C PRO A 82 -15.65 -10.03 -13.13
N MET A 83 -15.47 -9.42 -11.97
CA MET A 83 -14.23 -9.57 -11.22
C MET A 83 -14.09 -11.03 -10.77
N ALA A 84 -12.92 -11.61 -10.97
CA ALA A 84 -12.61 -12.90 -10.40
C ALA A 84 -12.81 -12.82 -8.87
N ARG A 85 -13.66 -13.71 -8.33
CA ARG A 85 -13.81 -13.81 -6.88
C ARG A 85 -12.57 -14.48 -6.31
N LEU A 86 -11.81 -13.71 -5.53
CA LEU A 86 -10.76 -14.27 -4.69
C LEU A 86 -11.42 -15.14 -3.62
N THR A 87 -11.31 -16.45 -3.77
CA THR A 87 -11.57 -17.40 -2.70
C THR A 87 -10.22 -17.85 -2.14
N SER A 88 -9.54 -16.99 -1.39
CA SER A 88 -8.39 -17.42 -0.61
C SER A 88 -8.90 -17.92 0.74
N HIS A 89 -8.61 -19.16 1.06
CA HIS A 89 -8.77 -19.67 2.41
C HIS A 89 -7.54 -19.22 3.22
N VAL A 90 -7.62 -18.05 3.78
CA VAL A 90 -6.59 -17.56 4.70
C VAL A 90 -6.67 -18.43 5.97
N ARG A 91 -5.66 -19.27 6.18
CA ARG A 91 -5.50 -20.11 7.38
C ARG A 91 -4.39 -19.55 8.27
N SER A 92 -4.33 -18.24 8.43
CA SER A 92 -3.28 -17.61 9.21
C SER A 92 -3.65 -17.52 10.67
N SER A 93 -2.64 -17.65 11.52
CA SER A 93 -2.75 -17.53 12.97
C SER A 93 -2.76 -16.08 13.45
N SER A 94 -2.40 -15.13 12.57
CA SER A 94 -2.38 -13.70 12.87
C SER A 94 -2.89 -12.85 11.69
N VAL A 95 -3.39 -11.65 12.00
CA VAL A 95 -3.84 -10.66 11.00
C VAL A 95 -2.69 -10.32 10.02
N ALA A 96 -1.47 -10.23 10.53
CA ALA A 96 -0.28 -9.96 9.73
C ALA A 96 0.00 -11.01 8.66
N GLU A 97 -0.04 -12.28 9.05
CA GLU A 97 0.14 -13.38 8.10
C GLU A 97 -0.99 -13.39 7.09
N ALA A 98 -2.24 -13.15 7.52
CA ALA A 98 -3.39 -13.04 6.64
C ALA A 98 -3.23 -11.95 5.58
N MET A 99 -2.78 -10.77 5.97
CA MET A 99 -2.52 -9.64 5.07
C MET A 99 -1.41 -9.96 4.08
N ARG A 100 -0.32 -10.59 4.55
CA ARG A 100 0.80 -10.99 3.71
C ARG A 100 0.38 -12.05 2.69
N ASP A 101 -0.35 -13.09 3.11
CA ASP A 101 -0.87 -14.13 2.21
C ASP A 101 -1.80 -13.53 1.15
N LEU A 102 -2.64 -12.56 1.54
CA LEU A 102 -3.52 -11.84 0.63
C LEU A 102 -2.72 -10.99 -0.37
N ALA A 103 -1.71 -10.24 0.10
CA ALA A 103 -0.85 -9.45 -0.77
C ALA A 103 -0.10 -10.34 -1.78
N CYS A 104 0.46 -11.46 -1.34
CA CYS A 104 1.10 -12.44 -2.23
C CYS A 104 0.11 -12.98 -3.27
N THR A 105 -1.09 -13.38 -2.85
CA THR A 105 -2.11 -13.90 -3.76
C THR A 105 -2.53 -12.86 -4.81
N LEU A 106 -2.75 -11.61 -4.38
CA LEU A 106 -3.07 -10.50 -5.29
C LEU A 106 -1.93 -10.24 -6.28
N ALA A 107 -0.69 -10.16 -5.80
CA ALA A 107 0.47 -9.93 -6.65
C ALA A 107 0.64 -11.03 -7.71
N ASP A 108 0.50 -12.29 -7.33
CA ASP A 108 0.62 -13.42 -8.25
C ASP A 108 -0.49 -13.42 -9.31
N MET A 109 -1.71 -13.09 -8.92
CA MET A 109 -2.87 -13.05 -9.85
C MET A 109 -2.82 -11.87 -10.81
N THR A 110 -2.42 -10.70 -10.32
CA THR A 110 -2.40 -9.47 -11.12
C THR A 110 -1.09 -9.25 -11.85
N ARG A 111 -0.02 -9.96 -11.44
CA ARG A 111 1.36 -9.75 -11.89
C ARG A 111 1.86 -8.33 -11.62
N CYS A 112 1.30 -7.69 -10.59
CA CYS A 112 1.61 -6.32 -10.17
C CYS A 112 2.10 -6.33 -8.72
N LEU A 113 2.61 -5.17 -8.27
CA LEU A 113 2.77 -4.91 -6.85
C LEU A 113 1.40 -4.85 -6.20
N ALA A 114 1.23 -5.59 -5.12
CA ALA A 114 0.04 -5.55 -4.29
C ALA A 114 0.38 -5.01 -2.89
N ILE A 115 -0.45 -4.11 -2.40
CA ILE A 115 -0.37 -3.57 -1.04
C ILE A 115 -1.70 -3.84 -0.37
N VAL A 116 -1.66 -4.44 0.81
CA VAL A 116 -2.82 -4.69 1.66
C VAL A 116 -2.65 -3.88 2.92
N SER A 117 -3.60 -2.99 3.21
CA SER A 117 -3.63 -2.21 4.44
C SER A 117 -4.77 -2.68 5.35
N SER A 118 -4.55 -2.69 6.64
CA SER A 118 -5.65 -2.79 7.59
C SER A 118 -6.31 -1.42 7.73
N PRO A 119 -7.64 -1.35 7.96
CA PRO A 119 -8.23 -0.07 8.32
C PRO A 119 -7.52 0.48 9.56
N VAL A 120 -7.33 1.80 9.58
CA VAL A 120 -6.84 2.50 10.75
C VAL A 120 -7.80 2.18 11.89
N SER A 121 -7.36 1.35 12.82
CA SER A 121 -8.12 1.14 14.06
C SER A 121 -7.95 2.42 14.87
N GLN A 122 -9.05 3.11 15.17
CA GLN A 122 -9.01 4.21 16.13
C GLN A 122 -8.41 3.65 17.42
N SER A 123 -7.15 4.03 17.71
CA SER A 123 -6.34 3.67 18.86
C SER A 123 -6.52 2.21 19.33
N ALA A 124 -5.63 1.31 18.92
CA ALA A 124 -5.54 0.00 19.57
C ALA A 124 -5.25 0.24 21.06
N ALA A 125 -6.15 -0.21 21.93
CA ALA A 125 -5.98 -0.09 23.36
C ALA A 125 -4.94 -1.10 23.85
N ILE A 126 -4.21 -0.75 24.90
CA ILE A 126 -3.27 -1.68 25.52
C ILE A 126 -4.05 -2.66 26.37
N ALA A 127 -3.99 -3.94 25.98
CA ALA A 127 -4.62 -5.03 26.71
C ALA A 127 -3.74 -5.52 27.87
N ARG A 128 -2.41 -5.52 27.69
CA ARG A 128 -1.48 -5.98 28.72
C ARG A 128 -0.08 -5.40 28.51
N ILE A 129 0.58 -5.13 29.65
CA ILE A 129 2.01 -4.83 29.71
C ILE A 129 2.68 -5.87 30.61
N GLY A 130 3.88 -6.32 30.22
CA GLY A 130 4.74 -7.18 31.03
C GLY A 130 6.17 -6.70 30.94
N LEU A 131 6.90 -6.77 32.07
CA LEU A 131 8.31 -6.43 32.14
C LEU A 131 9.09 -7.60 32.77
N VAL A 132 9.76 -8.38 31.96
CA VAL A 132 10.40 -9.64 32.37
C VAL A 132 11.91 -9.46 32.39
N ARG A 133 12.55 -9.70 33.56
CA ARG A 133 14.01 -9.71 33.67
C ARG A 133 14.60 -10.84 32.82
N CYS A 134 15.61 -10.51 32.05
CA CYS A 134 16.46 -11.46 31.33
C CYS A 134 17.79 -11.69 32.02
N ALA A 135 18.71 -12.39 31.37
CA ALA A 135 20.07 -12.60 31.93
C ALA A 135 20.83 -11.26 32.02
N GLY A 136 21.55 -11.06 33.13
CA GLY A 136 22.28 -9.83 33.39
C GLY A 136 21.39 -8.63 33.76
N ASP A 137 21.83 -7.43 33.34
CA ASP A 137 21.17 -6.17 33.67
C ASP A 137 20.16 -5.77 32.59
N SER A 138 19.43 -6.73 32.05
CA SER A 138 18.46 -6.51 30.96
C SER A 138 17.09 -7.04 31.34
N ALA A 139 16.05 -6.36 30.88
CA ALA A 139 14.67 -6.79 30.94
C ALA A 139 14.00 -6.66 29.56
N VAL A 140 12.96 -7.43 29.29
CA VAL A 140 12.13 -7.31 28.10
C VAL A 140 10.79 -6.70 28.50
N LEU A 141 10.48 -5.54 27.93
CA LEU A 141 9.13 -5.00 27.92
C LEU A 141 8.34 -5.75 26.86
N VAL A 142 7.15 -6.23 27.21
CA VAL A 142 6.19 -6.83 26.28
C VAL A 142 4.90 -6.03 26.39
N VAL A 143 4.41 -5.52 25.26
CA VAL A 143 3.13 -4.80 25.18
C VAL A 143 2.20 -5.59 24.27
N VAL A 144 1.03 -5.94 24.76
CA VAL A 144 -0.04 -6.62 24.01
C VAL A 144 -1.16 -5.64 23.79
N LEU A 145 -1.56 -5.46 22.53
CA LEU A 145 -2.69 -4.64 22.16
C LEU A 145 -3.98 -5.48 22.06
N ASP A 146 -5.14 -4.85 22.13
CA ASP A 146 -6.46 -5.49 22.07
C ASP A 146 -6.76 -6.15 20.72
N ASP A 147 -6.08 -5.70 19.65
CA ASP A 147 -6.12 -6.31 18.31
C ASP A 147 -5.20 -7.54 18.16
N GLY A 148 -4.58 -7.99 19.26
CA GLY A 148 -3.68 -9.16 19.31
C GLY A 148 -2.24 -8.88 18.86
N ARG A 149 -1.88 -7.64 18.53
CA ARG A 149 -0.48 -7.27 18.26
C ARG A 149 0.35 -7.36 19.54
N VAL A 150 1.57 -7.84 19.39
CA VAL A 150 2.57 -7.90 20.47
C VAL A 150 3.81 -7.16 20.01
N ASP A 151 4.22 -6.18 20.79
CA ASP A 151 5.52 -5.52 20.64
C ASP A 151 6.42 -5.93 21.81
N SER A 152 7.73 -6.06 21.54
CA SER A 152 8.70 -6.37 22.58
C SER A 152 9.97 -5.57 22.40
N ARG A 153 10.51 -5.08 23.53
CA ARG A 153 11.74 -4.29 23.52
C ARG A 153 12.66 -4.69 24.68
N VAL A 154 13.92 -4.92 24.36
CA VAL A 154 14.96 -5.12 25.38
C VAL A 154 15.37 -3.77 25.95
N VAL A 155 15.41 -3.66 27.27
CA VAL A 155 15.80 -2.45 28.00
C VAL A 155 16.83 -2.78 29.08
N GLY A 156 17.72 -1.82 29.37
CA GLY A 156 18.66 -1.94 30.48
C GLY A 156 17.94 -1.73 31.81
N CYS A 157 18.26 -2.56 32.80
CA CYS A 157 17.73 -2.46 34.16
C CYS A 157 18.84 -2.50 35.21
N LEU A 158 20.02 -1.96 34.86
CA LEU A 158 21.19 -1.91 35.74
C LEU A 158 20.84 -1.21 37.07
N GLY A 159 21.17 -1.87 38.17
CA GLY A 159 20.95 -1.35 39.53
C GLY A 159 19.53 -1.48 40.05
N LEU A 160 18.61 -2.06 39.30
CA LEU A 160 17.23 -2.31 39.73
C LEU A 160 17.08 -3.72 40.29
N THR A 161 16.41 -3.85 41.41
CA THR A 161 15.97 -5.13 41.97
C THR A 161 14.75 -5.66 41.23
N ASP A 162 14.42 -6.96 41.40
CA ASP A 162 13.22 -7.56 40.83
C ASP A 162 11.95 -6.88 41.36
N ARG A 163 11.96 -6.43 42.59
CA ARG A 163 10.85 -5.71 43.19
C ARG A 163 10.59 -4.36 42.51
N GLU A 164 11.66 -3.58 42.31
CA GLU A 164 11.56 -2.30 41.59
C GLU A 164 11.11 -2.47 40.14
N LEU A 165 11.51 -3.56 39.45
CA LEU A 165 10.97 -3.88 38.13
C LEU A 165 9.49 -4.22 38.17
N MET A 166 9.02 -4.94 39.18
CA MET A 166 7.59 -5.22 39.36
C MET A 166 6.82 -3.94 39.66
N ASP A 167 7.38 -3.02 40.45
CA ASP A 167 6.77 -1.73 40.73
C ASP A 167 6.67 -0.86 39.45
N VAL A 168 7.67 -0.87 38.58
CA VAL A 168 7.64 -0.23 37.26
C VAL A 168 6.58 -0.86 36.35
N GLU A 169 6.50 -2.20 36.29
CA GLU A 169 5.50 -2.92 35.52
C GLU A 169 4.07 -2.57 35.97
N SER A 170 3.83 -2.57 37.28
CA SER A 170 2.54 -2.20 37.88
C SER A 170 2.18 -0.76 37.52
N ALA A 171 3.11 0.18 37.68
CA ALA A 171 2.87 1.58 37.34
C ALA A 171 2.57 1.78 35.85
N LEU A 172 3.26 1.08 34.95
CA LEU A 172 2.95 1.11 33.51
C LEU A 172 1.56 0.54 33.23
N SER A 173 1.22 -0.57 33.88
CA SER A 173 -0.08 -1.21 33.69
C SER A 173 -1.21 -0.28 34.17
N ASP A 174 -1.05 0.33 35.35
CA ASP A 174 -2.02 1.25 35.92
C ASP A 174 -2.21 2.54 35.09
N LEU A 175 -1.13 2.97 34.40
CA LEU A 175 -1.16 4.16 33.56
C LEU A 175 -1.78 3.93 32.17
N PHE A 176 -1.56 2.76 31.57
CA PHE A 176 -1.83 2.57 30.16
C PHE A 176 -2.90 1.52 29.85
N VAL A 177 -3.06 0.48 30.68
CA VAL A 177 -4.03 -0.59 30.38
C VAL A 177 -5.45 -0.10 30.60
N GLY A 178 -6.25 -0.11 29.53
CA GLY A 178 -7.64 0.34 29.57
C GLY A 178 -7.83 1.86 29.64
N HIS A 179 -6.77 2.65 29.47
CA HIS A 179 -6.83 4.11 29.47
C HIS A 179 -6.56 4.68 28.06
N ASP A 180 -7.18 5.83 27.79
CA ASP A 180 -6.88 6.61 26.59
C ASP A 180 -5.54 7.34 26.78
N LEU A 181 -4.68 7.32 25.74
CA LEU A 181 -3.36 7.94 25.78
C LEU A 181 -3.37 9.43 26.11
N GLU A 182 -4.44 10.15 25.71
CA GLU A 182 -4.58 11.57 26.01
C GLU A 182 -4.77 11.82 27.50
N SER A 183 -5.34 10.86 28.22
CA SER A 183 -5.58 10.94 29.66
C SER A 183 -4.38 10.54 30.51
N VAL A 184 -3.36 9.86 29.92
CA VAL A 184 -2.22 9.34 30.67
C VAL A 184 -1.28 10.45 31.09
N SER A 185 -1.06 10.61 32.37
CA SER A 185 -0.10 11.56 32.97
C SER A 185 0.84 10.85 33.92
N LEU A 186 2.14 11.07 33.76
CA LEU A 186 3.16 10.62 34.70
C LEU A 186 3.23 11.50 35.98
N ALA A 187 2.48 12.61 36.00
CA ALA A 187 2.50 13.53 37.14
C ALA A 187 1.94 12.85 38.39
N GLY A 188 2.82 12.69 39.38
CA GLY A 188 2.44 12.08 40.66
C GLY A 188 2.86 10.62 40.87
N VAL A 189 3.33 9.93 39.84
CA VAL A 189 3.94 8.60 39.99
C VAL A 189 5.41 8.75 40.35
N ARG A 190 5.82 8.21 41.50
CA ARG A 190 7.19 8.21 42.00
C ARG A 190 7.55 6.88 42.60
N LEU A 191 8.53 6.20 41.99
CA LEU A 191 9.08 4.95 42.45
C LEU A 191 10.45 5.14 43.11
N GLY A 192 11.15 6.22 42.76
CA GLY A 192 12.46 6.65 43.28
C GLY A 192 13.64 6.21 42.41
N GLY A 193 14.62 7.10 42.26
CA GLY A 193 15.90 6.80 41.62
C GLY A 193 15.80 6.29 40.19
N VAL A 194 16.55 5.22 39.89
CA VAL A 194 16.65 4.61 38.55
C VAL A 194 15.29 4.06 38.04
N ALA A 195 14.40 3.69 38.97
CA ALA A 195 13.07 3.20 38.58
C ALA A 195 12.19 4.29 37.96
N ASP A 196 12.31 5.53 38.40
CA ASP A 196 11.63 6.70 37.79
C ASP A 196 12.12 6.93 36.35
N ASP A 197 13.44 6.83 36.12
CA ASP A 197 14.04 7.03 34.81
C ASP A 197 13.58 5.92 33.84
N LEU A 198 13.56 4.67 34.30
CA LEU A 198 13.06 3.54 33.51
C LEU A 198 11.57 3.69 33.20
N LEU A 199 10.74 4.07 34.17
CA LEU A 199 9.32 4.32 33.97
C LEU A 199 9.07 5.41 32.91
N ALA A 200 9.81 6.50 32.94
CA ALA A 200 9.71 7.59 31.96
C ALA A 200 10.09 7.11 30.55
N LEU A 201 11.20 6.39 30.44
CA LEU A 201 11.67 5.82 29.16
C LEU A 201 10.63 4.86 28.56
N LEU A 202 10.14 3.91 29.36
CA LEU A 202 9.16 2.91 28.91
C LEU A 202 7.82 3.54 28.58
N SER A 203 7.37 4.54 29.34
CA SER A 203 6.14 5.28 29.04
C SER A 203 6.24 6.02 27.69
N SER A 204 7.38 6.62 27.38
CA SER A 204 7.57 7.26 26.08
C SER A 204 7.53 6.24 24.93
N HIS A 205 8.09 5.05 25.14
CA HIS A 205 8.05 3.98 24.17
C HIS A 205 6.63 3.43 23.95
N VAL A 206 5.91 3.18 25.02
CA VAL A 206 4.51 2.71 24.97
C VAL A 206 3.63 3.72 24.23
N ARG A 207 3.78 5.02 24.50
CA ARG A 207 3.08 6.09 23.75
C ARG A 207 3.41 6.05 22.27
N SER A 208 4.69 5.99 21.92
CA SER A 208 5.13 5.92 20.51
C SER A 208 4.59 4.68 19.81
N LEU A 209 4.50 3.54 20.51
CA LEU A 209 3.92 2.31 19.98
C LEU A 209 2.43 2.49 19.65
N VAL A 210 1.64 3.04 20.57
CA VAL A 210 0.20 3.23 20.35
C VAL A 210 -0.06 4.30 19.28
N MET A 211 0.73 5.39 19.23
CA MET A 211 0.64 6.38 18.16
C MET A 211 0.87 5.75 16.79
N ARG A 212 1.93 4.94 16.63
CA ARG A 212 2.17 4.19 15.38
C ARG A 212 1.16 3.07 15.12
N SER A 213 0.45 2.64 16.14
CA SER A 213 -0.63 1.65 15.98
C SER A 213 -1.87 2.24 15.31
N GLY A 214 -2.04 3.55 15.36
CA GLY A 214 -3.04 4.29 14.59
C GLY A 214 -2.70 4.38 13.09
N GLU A 215 -1.45 4.19 12.70
CA GLU A 215 -1.06 4.02 11.30
C GLU A 215 -1.46 2.62 10.87
N GLY A 216 -2.32 2.51 9.86
CA GLY A 216 -2.79 1.22 9.34
C GLY A 216 -1.60 0.31 8.99
N ARG A 217 -1.65 -0.95 9.43
CA ARG A 217 -0.63 -1.92 9.06
C ARG A 217 -0.67 -2.15 7.56
N ARG A 218 0.50 -2.15 6.91
CA ARG A 218 0.64 -2.43 5.49
C ARG A 218 1.51 -3.66 5.28
N GLU A 219 1.10 -4.52 4.37
CA GLU A 219 1.89 -5.63 3.86
C GLU A 219 1.94 -5.51 2.34
N SER A 220 3.11 -5.68 1.76
CA SER A 220 3.30 -5.59 0.32
C SER A 220 3.95 -6.85 -0.25
N ALA A 221 3.59 -7.19 -1.49
CA ALA A 221 4.18 -8.29 -2.23
C ALA A 221 4.25 -7.95 -3.73
N GLY A 222 5.15 -8.60 -4.45
CA GLY A 222 5.21 -8.47 -5.91
C GLY A 222 6.10 -7.34 -6.43
N VAL A 223 7.00 -6.75 -5.64
CA VAL A 223 7.97 -5.76 -6.14
C VAL A 223 8.77 -6.32 -7.32
N SER A 224 9.19 -7.59 -7.27
CA SER A 224 9.89 -8.23 -8.38
C SER A 224 9.03 -8.39 -9.64
N LEU A 225 7.71 -8.56 -9.47
CA LEU A 225 6.76 -8.63 -10.59
C LEU A 225 6.57 -7.26 -11.25
N LEU A 226 6.52 -6.20 -10.45
CA LEU A 226 6.49 -4.83 -10.93
C LEU A 226 7.76 -4.51 -11.75
N LEU A 227 8.94 -4.81 -11.18
CA LEU A 227 10.23 -4.54 -11.82
C LEU A 227 10.49 -5.41 -13.07
N ALA A 228 9.77 -6.50 -13.25
CA ALA A 228 9.85 -7.34 -14.44
C ALA A 228 9.03 -6.80 -15.62
N GLN A 229 8.21 -5.77 -15.42
CA GLN A 229 7.42 -5.17 -16.50
C GLN A 229 8.31 -4.31 -17.41
N PRO A 230 7.98 -4.24 -18.73
CA PRO A 230 8.83 -3.56 -19.71
C PRO A 230 9.10 -2.08 -19.40
N GLU A 231 8.14 -1.40 -18.75
CA GLU A 231 8.23 0.02 -18.37
C GLU A 231 9.35 0.29 -17.36
N PHE A 232 9.67 -0.71 -16.53
CA PHE A 232 10.68 -0.60 -15.47
C PHE A 232 12.09 -1.03 -15.93
N HIS A 233 12.34 -1.14 -17.23
CA HIS A 233 13.70 -1.28 -17.74
C HIS A 233 14.52 0.02 -17.61
N ASP A 234 13.87 1.17 -17.43
CA ASP A 234 14.52 2.44 -17.11
C ASP A 234 14.80 2.55 -15.61
N ALA A 235 16.10 2.65 -15.27
CA ALA A 235 16.55 2.75 -13.88
C ALA A 235 16.01 3.98 -13.14
N GLU A 236 15.69 5.06 -13.85
CA GLU A 236 15.12 6.28 -13.24
C GLU A 236 13.67 6.03 -12.79
N CYS A 237 12.85 5.37 -13.62
CA CYS A 237 11.48 4.96 -13.24
C CYS A 237 11.50 4.02 -12.02
N VAL A 238 12.41 3.05 -12.00
CA VAL A 238 12.59 2.14 -10.86
C VAL A 238 12.91 2.92 -9.59
N ARG A 239 13.90 3.82 -9.64
CA ARG A 239 14.36 4.59 -8.49
C ARG A 239 13.24 5.45 -7.89
N VAL A 240 12.44 6.08 -8.74
CA VAL A 240 11.35 6.96 -8.28
C VAL A 240 10.24 6.16 -7.61
N VAL A 241 9.80 5.05 -8.24
CA VAL A 241 8.69 4.25 -7.71
C VAL A 241 9.11 3.47 -6.46
N VAL A 242 10.30 2.85 -6.46
CA VAL A 242 10.81 2.13 -5.28
C VAL A 242 11.03 3.12 -4.13
N GLY A 243 11.61 4.29 -4.41
CA GLY A 243 11.75 5.35 -3.40
C GLY A 243 10.43 5.79 -2.79
N ALA A 244 9.36 5.91 -3.59
CA ALA A 244 8.03 6.21 -3.08
C ALA A 244 7.44 5.08 -2.19
N LEU A 245 7.79 3.82 -2.48
CA LEU A 245 7.33 2.67 -1.69
C LEU A 245 8.08 2.50 -0.35
N GLU A 246 9.34 2.95 -0.31
CA GLU A 246 10.19 2.89 0.88
C GLU A 246 10.04 4.12 1.80
N ASP A 247 9.41 5.17 1.29
CA ASP A 247 9.26 6.43 2.00
C ASP A 247 7.98 6.41 2.84
N ASP A 248 8.14 6.53 4.16
CA ASP A 248 7.02 6.59 5.11
C ASP A 248 6.16 7.87 4.94
N ASP A 249 6.67 8.88 4.20
CA ASP A 249 5.94 10.13 3.94
C ASP A 249 4.89 10.01 2.80
N VAL A 250 4.86 8.90 2.06
CA VAL A 250 3.79 8.66 1.08
C VAL A 250 2.50 8.30 1.82
N ASP A 251 1.54 9.19 1.74
CA ASP A 251 0.20 8.97 2.30
C ASP A 251 -0.59 7.96 1.46
N PHE A 252 -0.24 6.66 1.62
CA PHE A 252 -0.99 5.58 0.98
C PHE A 252 -2.44 5.51 1.43
N ASP A 253 -2.76 5.98 2.64
CA ASP A 253 -4.12 5.95 3.13
C ASP A 253 -5.01 6.90 2.33
N SER A 254 -4.51 8.07 1.93
CA SER A 254 -5.22 8.97 0.99
C SER A 254 -5.28 8.41 -0.43
N ILE A 255 -4.26 7.65 -0.84
CA ILE A 255 -4.23 7.01 -2.16
C ILE A 255 -5.22 5.84 -2.22
N LEU A 256 -5.34 5.07 -1.15
CA LEU A 256 -6.15 3.86 -1.06
C LEU A 256 -7.59 4.13 -0.59
N SER A 257 -7.86 5.28 0.03
CA SER A 257 -9.20 5.60 0.53
C SER A 257 -10.17 5.92 -0.62
N SER A 258 -11.36 5.38 -0.51
CA SER A 258 -12.53 5.82 -1.27
C SER A 258 -13.60 6.29 -0.29
N ASP A 259 -14.25 7.42 -0.58
CA ASP A 259 -15.32 7.97 0.25
C ASP A 259 -16.51 7.00 0.42
N ASP A 260 -16.70 6.09 -0.56
CA ASP A 260 -17.84 5.16 -0.62
C ASP A 260 -17.45 3.68 -0.39
N GLY A 261 -16.21 3.36 -0.05
CA GLY A 261 -15.73 1.97 0.05
C GLY A 261 -15.77 1.20 -1.28
N GLY A 262 -15.89 1.91 -2.39
CA GLY A 262 -15.92 1.38 -3.75
C GLY A 262 -14.51 1.13 -4.32
N LEU A 263 -14.48 0.59 -5.54
CA LEU A 263 -13.25 0.46 -6.31
C LEU A 263 -12.76 1.83 -6.78
N VAL A 264 -11.54 2.19 -6.44
CA VAL A 264 -10.85 3.40 -6.91
C VAL A 264 -9.80 3.01 -7.92
N VAL A 265 -9.74 3.71 -9.04
CA VAL A 265 -8.68 3.57 -10.04
C VAL A 265 -8.08 4.95 -10.29
N ARG A 266 -6.78 5.11 -10.07
CA ARG A 266 -6.01 6.33 -10.36
C ARG A 266 -4.98 6.02 -11.43
N ILE A 267 -4.91 6.83 -12.45
CA ILE A 267 -4.06 6.61 -13.62
C ILE A 267 -3.08 7.76 -13.76
N GLY A 268 -1.78 7.43 -13.76
CA GLY A 268 -0.75 8.41 -14.03
C GLY A 268 -0.85 9.63 -13.11
N ARG A 269 -1.11 10.79 -13.68
CA ARG A 269 -1.21 12.09 -12.97
C ARG A 269 -2.45 12.26 -12.10
N GLU A 270 -3.34 11.29 -12.04
CA GLU A 270 -4.46 11.29 -11.09
C GLU A 270 -4.02 10.88 -9.69
N ASN A 271 -2.82 10.28 -9.56
CA ASN A 271 -2.22 10.00 -8.26
C ASN A 271 -1.87 11.30 -7.55
N PRO A 272 -2.16 11.41 -6.24
CA PRO A 272 -1.86 12.62 -5.47
C PRO A 272 -0.37 12.86 -5.26
N ASP A 273 0.46 11.82 -5.37
CA ASP A 273 1.92 11.91 -5.30
C ASP A 273 2.52 11.86 -6.72
N ASP A 274 3.25 12.91 -7.10
CA ASP A 274 3.86 13.05 -8.42
C ASP A 274 4.85 11.91 -8.75
N ARG A 275 5.43 11.28 -7.74
CA ARG A 275 6.33 10.11 -7.88
C ARG A 275 5.60 8.89 -8.46
N LEU A 276 4.29 8.82 -8.25
CA LEU A 276 3.42 7.77 -8.79
C LEU A 276 2.79 8.13 -10.14
N SER A 277 3.19 9.26 -10.75
CA SER A 277 2.63 9.71 -12.04
C SER A 277 2.96 8.80 -13.24
N SER A 278 3.90 7.88 -13.07
CA SER A 278 4.23 6.87 -14.09
C SER A 278 3.52 5.53 -13.92
N VAL A 279 2.72 5.37 -12.86
CA VAL A 279 2.01 4.13 -12.55
C VAL A 279 0.51 4.37 -12.36
N SER A 280 -0.26 3.28 -12.40
CA SER A 280 -1.67 3.30 -12.04
C SER A 280 -1.88 2.55 -10.73
N VAL A 281 -2.82 3.05 -9.91
CA VAL A 281 -3.19 2.45 -8.62
C VAL A 281 -4.66 2.03 -8.69
N VAL A 282 -4.92 0.77 -8.31
CA VAL A 282 -6.28 0.23 -8.17
C VAL A 282 -6.45 -0.15 -6.70
N ALA A 283 -7.45 0.43 -6.03
CA ALA A 283 -7.70 0.22 -4.61
C ALA A 283 -9.17 -0.10 -4.32
N LYS A 284 -9.41 -0.85 -3.23
CA LYS A 284 -10.75 -1.19 -2.74
C LYS A 284 -10.71 -1.43 -1.23
#